data_aa5c798a8f0e298c8d089bc6743de658
#
_entry.id   aa5c798a8f0e298c8d089bc6743de658
#
_cell.length_a   1.000
_cell.length_b   1.000
_cell.length_c   1.000
_cell.angle_alpha   90.00
_cell.angle_beta   90.00
_cell.angle_gamma   90.00
#
_symmetry.space_group_name_H-M   'P 1'
#
loop_
_entity.id
_entity.type
_entity.pdbx_description
1 polymer ?
#
loop_
_entity_poly.entity_id
_entity_poly.type
_entity_poly.pdbx_seq_one_letter_code
_entity_poly.pdbx_strand_id
1 'polypeptide(L)'
;MEFYKEEFMNKLPKIYSDELLDSLFFEVYTRINYIENRCGVTRQTSATYLNSLVDAGLLEFEKVGRESIYKNTRLIDLLSNF
;
A
#
# COMPACT_ATOMS: atom_id res chain seq x y z
N MET A 1 -5.70 2.75 -12.50
CA MET A 1 -5.96 3.12 -11.11
C MET A 1 -7.35 2.70 -10.63
N GLU A 2 -8.38 2.79 -11.46
CA GLU A 2 -9.74 2.39 -11.09
C GLU A 2 -9.86 0.92 -10.70
N PHE A 3 -9.20 0.04 -11.43
CA PHE A 3 -9.23 -1.40 -11.11
C PHE A 3 -8.59 -1.68 -9.75
N TYR A 4 -7.51 -0.99 -9.43
CA TYR A 4 -6.84 -1.15 -8.15
C TYR A 4 -7.75 -0.67 -7.01
N LYS A 5 -8.39 0.48 -7.19
CA LYS A 5 -9.33 1.03 -6.22
C LYS A 5 -10.49 0.07 -5.96
N GLU A 6 -11.07 -0.48 -7.02
CA GLU A 6 -12.18 -1.44 -6.90
C GLU A 6 -11.75 -2.71 -6.17
N GLU A 7 -10.59 -3.26 -6.51
CA GLU A 7 -10.06 -4.43 -5.81
C GLU A 7 -9.85 -4.13 -4.34
N PHE A 8 -9.28 -2.98 -4.02
CA PHE A 8 -9.03 -2.57 -2.65
C PHE A 8 -10.34 -2.47 -1.88
N MET A 9 -11.34 -1.78 -2.44
CA MET A 9 -12.64 -1.62 -1.80
C MET A 9 -13.36 -2.96 -1.61
N ASN A 10 -13.25 -3.86 -2.58
CA ASN A 10 -13.92 -5.15 -2.54
C ASN A 10 -13.25 -6.12 -1.56
N LYS A 11 -11.92 -6.17 -1.55
CA LYS A 11 -11.17 -7.11 -0.71
C LYS A 11 -10.98 -6.62 0.71
N LEU A 12 -10.81 -5.31 0.89
CA LEU A 12 -10.46 -4.72 2.18
C LEU A 12 -11.32 -3.49 2.47
N PRO A 13 -12.66 -3.64 2.51
CA PRO A 13 -13.54 -2.48 2.70
C PRO A 13 -13.36 -1.79 4.06
N LYS A 14 -12.89 -2.54 5.07
CA LYS A 14 -12.74 -2.01 6.43
C LYS A 14 -11.55 -1.09 6.59
N ILE A 15 -10.52 -1.27 5.76
CA ILE A 15 -9.30 -0.47 5.86
C ILE A 15 -9.19 0.53 4.71
N TYR A 16 -10.04 0.43 3.70
CA TYR A 16 -10.00 1.36 2.57
C TYR A 16 -10.24 2.80 3.03
N SER A 17 -9.40 3.71 2.52
CA SER A 17 -9.62 5.14 2.62
C SER A 17 -8.96 5.81 1.42
N ASP A 18 -9.45 6.99 1.06
CA ASP A 18 -8.85 7.74 -0.04
C ASP A 18 -7.42 8.16 0.28
N GLU A 19 -7.16 8.49 1.54
CA GLU A 19 -5.82 8.86 2.00
C GLU A 19 -4.83 7.70 1.85
N LEU A 20 -5.26 6.48 2.21
CA LEU A 20 -4.43 5.30 2.07
C LEU A 20 -4.17 4.98 0.60
N LEU A 21 -5.19 5.04 -0.23
CA LEU A 21 -5.05 4.83 -1.67
C LEU A 21 -4.08 5.84 -2.28
N ASP A 22 -4.24 7.11 -1.96
CA ASP A 22 -3.36 8.18 -2.47
C ASP A 22 -1.92 7.95 -2.04
N SER A 23 -1.70 7.52 -0.80
CA SER A 23 -0.36 7.26 -0.29
C SER A 23 0.32 6.13 -1.06
N LEU A 24 -0.43 5.07 -1.40
CA LEU A 24 0.11 3.94 -2.15
C LEU A 24 0.50 4.31 -3.57
N PHE A 25 -0.15 5.29 -4.17
CA PHE A 25 0.16 5.76 -5.53
C PHE A 25 1.07 6.98 -5.56
N PHE A 26 1.32 7.58 -4.42
CA PHE A 26 2.31 8.65 -4.30
C PHE A 26 3.74 8.10 -4.31
N GLU A 27 3.94 6.95 -3.66
CA GLU A 27 5.24 6.30 -3.55
C GLU A 27 5.16 4.88 -4.10
N VAL A 28 6.01 4.53 -5.06
CA VAL A 28 6.11 3.14 -5.57
C VAL A 28 6.56 2.20 -4.45
N TYR A 29 7.52 2.66 -3.65
CA TYR A 29 8.01 1.94 -2.48
C TYR A 29 7.51 2.66 -1.24
N THR A 30 6.71 1.98 -0.42
CA THR A 30 6.20 2.57 0.81
C THR A 30 6.73 1.84 2.04
N ARG A 31 6.68 2.51 3.17
CA ARG A 31 7.14 1.99 4.46
C ARG A 31 6.08 2.28 5.51
N ILE A 32 6.19 1.58 6.65
CA ILE A 32 5.21 1.72 7.74
C ILE A 32 5.11 3.18 8.20
N ASN A 33 6.25 3.86 8.37
CA ASN A 33 6.25 5.24 8.83
C ASN A 33 5.63 6.23 7.83
N TYR A 34 5.66 5.91 6.55
CA TYR A 34 5.01 6.76 5.54
C TYR A 34 3.48 6.76 5.75
N ILE A 35 2.91 5.59 5.99
CA ILE A 35 1.48 5.46 6.23
C ILE A 35 1.09 6.10 7.56
N GLU A 36 1.92 5.95 8.61
CA GLU A 36 1.70 6.64 9.88
C GLU A 36 1.52 8.14 9.68
N ASN A 37 2.43 8.73 8.93
CA ASN A 37 2.44 10.18 8.73
C ASN A 37 1.34 10.66 7.81
N ARG A 38 1.07 9.92 6.72
CA ARG A 38 0.09 10.36 5.73
C ARG A 38 -1.34 10.12 6.14
N CYS A 39 -1.59 9.01 6.84
CA CYS A 39 -2.95 8.64 7.24
C CYS A 39 -3.27 9.00 8.68
N GLY A 40 -2.27 9.47 9.45
CA GLY A 40 -2.48 9.83 10.84
C GLY A 40 -2.84 8.66 11.72
N VAL A 41 -2.28 7.48 11.48
CA VAL A 41 -2.55 6.26 12.24
C VAL A 41 -1.32 5.84 13.02
N THR A 42 -1.50 4.93 13.98
CA THR A 42 -0.39 4.40 14.76
C THR A 42 0.49 3.47 13.92
N ARG A 43 1.71 3.20 14.38
CA ARG A 43 2.62 2.27 13.72
C ARG A 43 2.00 0.88 13.58
N GLN A 44 1.34 0.41 14.63
CA GLN A 44 0.70 -0.92 14.59
C GLN A 44 -0.43 -0.97 13.56
N THR A 45 -1.26 0.04 13.51
CA THR A 45 -2.35 0.13 12.53
C THR A 45 -1.80 0.21 11.11
N SER A 46 -0.74 1.01 10.92
CA SER A 46 -0.06 1.13 9.62
C SER A 46 0.47 -0.22 9.15
N ALA A 47 1.15 -0.96 10.03
CA ALA A 47 1.67 -2.29 9.71
C ALA A 47 0.54 -3.25 9.35
N THR A 48 -0.57 -3.21 10.09
CA THR A 48 -1.73 -4.04 9.81
C THR A 48 -2.31 -3.75 8.42
N TYR A 49 -2.44 -2.48 8.08
CA TYR A 49 -2.92 -2.08 6.75
C TYR A 49 -2.04 -2.61 5.62
N LEU A 50 -0.72 -2.42 5.75
CA LEU A 50 0.22 -2.84 4.72
C LEU A 50 0.26 -4.35 4.58
N ASN A 51 0.24 -5.10 5.70
CA ASN A 51 0.23 -6.55 5.66
C ASN A 51 -1.07 -7.10 5.05
N SER A 52 -2.20 -6.47 5.32
CA SER A 52 -3.48 -6.83 4.71
C SER A 52 -3.46 -6.62 3.20
N LEU A 53 -2.82 -5.54 2.75
CA LEU A 53 -2.67 -5.26 1.32
C LEU A 53 -1.77 -6.29 0.63
N VAL A 54 -0.72 -6.76 1.31
CA VAL A 54 0.14 -7.83 0.79
C VAL A 54 -0.67 -9.13 0.67
N ASP A 55 -1.43 -9.48 1.69
CA ASP A 55 -2.24 -10.70 1.69
C ASP A 55 -3.30 -10.69 0.59
N ALA A 56 -3.83 -9.51 0.28
CA ALA A 56 -4.82 -9.35 -0.79
C ALA A 56 -4.20 -9.30 -2.20
N GLY A 57 -2.86 -9.31 -2.31
CA GLY A 57 -2.17 -9.23 -3.59
C GLY A 57 -2.08 -7.83 -4.17
N LEU A 58 -2.34 -6.80 -3.36
CA LEU A 58 -2.31 -5.41 -3.81
C LEU A 58 -0.95 -4.75 -3.62
N LEU A 59 -0.12 -5.31 -2.73
CA LEU A 59 1.26 -4.88 -2.52
C LEU A 59 2.15 -6.10 -2.45
N GLU A 60 3.45 -5.89 -2.63
CA GLU A 60 4.46 -6.92 -2.49
C GLU A 60 5.44 -6.49 -1.40
N PHE A 61 5.74 -7.41 -0.49
CA PHE A 61 6.65 -7.15 0.63
C PHE A 61 8.08 -7.55 0.26
N GLU A 62 9.04 -6.69 0.63
CA GLU A 62 10.45 -7.01 0.50
C GLU A 62 11.19 -6.50 1.74
N LYS A 63 12.04 -7.34 2.29
CA LYS A 63 12.88 -6.95 3.41
C LYS A 63 14.28 -6.62 2.89
N VAL A 64 14.72 -5.39 3.11
CA VAL A 64 16.05 -4.91 2.71
C VAL A 64 16.80 -4.51 3.97
N GLY A 65 17.76 -5.37 4.38
CA GLY A 65 18.44 -5.17 5.66
C GLY A 65 17.46 -5.29 6.81
N ARG A 66 17.32 -4.23 7.60
CA ARG A 66 16.37 -4.17 8.72
C ARG A 66 15.05 -3.50 8.34
N GLU A 67 14.94 -3.01 7.11
CA GLU A 67 13.76 -2.29 6.68
C GLU A 67 12.76 -3.19 5.98
N SER A 68 11.48 -2.95 6.28
CA SER A 68 10.37 -3.57 5.56
C SER A 68 9.87 -2.61 4.51
N ILE A 69 9.93 -3.01 3.25
CA ILE A 69 9.52 -2.19 2.12
C ILE A 69 8.33 -2.85 1.45
N TYR A 70 7.31 -2.06 1.13
CA TYR A 70 6.10 -2.52 0.47
C TYR A 70 6.05 -1.87 -0.91
N LYS A 71 6.01 -2.70 -1.95
CA LYS A 71 6.05 -2.24 -3.34
C LYS A 71 4.66 -2.26 -3.95
N ASN A 72 4.29 -1.19 -4.63
CA ASN A 72 3.09 -1.16 -5.43
C ASN A 72 3.44 -1.67 -6.84
N THR A 73 3.38 -2.99 -7.01
CA THR A 73 3.74 -3.63 -8.28
C THR A 73 2.81 -3.22 -9.42
N ARG A 74 1.54 -2.92 -9.11
CA ARG A 74 0.59 -2.42 -10.11
C ARG A 74 1.03 -1.07 -10.68
N LEU A 75 1.53 -0.18 -9.82
CA LEU A 75 2.06 1.11 -10.26
C LEU A 75 3.34 0.94 -11.06
N ILE A 76 4.22 0.02 -10.64
CA ILE A 76 5.46 -0.30 -11.37
C ILE A 76 5.12 -0.78 -12.78
N ASP A 77 4.18 -1.71 -12.91
CA ASP A 77 3.76 -2.24 -14.20
C ASP A 77 3.17 -1.13 -15.09
N LEU A 78 2.36 -0.26 -14.51
CA LEU A 78 1.77 0.87 -15.23
C LEU A 78 2.83 1.80 -15.77
N LEU A 79 3.84 2.12 -14.96
CA LEU A 79 4.95 2.99 -15.38
C LEU A 79 5.86 2.32 -16.40
N SER A 80 5.98 1.00 -16.36
CA SER A 80 6.84 0.24 -17.29
C SER A 80 6.24 0.11 -18.69
N ASN A 81 4.93 0.31 -18.82
CA ASN A 81 4.22 0.15 -20.09
C ASN A 81 4.11 1.45 -20.90
N PHE A 82 4.79 2.48 -20.47
CA PHE A 82 4.87 3.72 -21.24
C PHE A 82 6.00 3.68 -22.31
#